data_eb244bff46257ebcb194e1829b6e201d
#
_entry.id   eb244bff46257ebcb194e1829b6e201d
#
_cell.length_a   1.000
_cell.length_b   1.000
_cell.length_c   1.000
_cell.angle_alpha   90.00
_cell.angle_beta   90.00
_cell.angle_gamma   90.00
#
_symmetry.space_group_name_H-M   'P 1'
#
loop_
_entity.id
_entity.type
_entity.pdbx_description
1 polymer ?
#
loop_
_entity_poly.entity_id
_entity_poly.type
_entity_poly.pdbx_seq_one_letter_code
_entity_poly.pdbx_strand_id
1 'polypeptide(L)'
;MVSGAMLLVTLWAFWDDEYSRRGFKQHQEEYFQAQYARAEEEWKKIDKDISSKEQQIKEGLNQEQGKLEESREYQALVDKLLVAEVALGEIKVDKKFTASRLDEAYYYYKKALHEGQNFDVQIAKFESLGKEFKGWDPKVVEKQKVFDNAESELLRLKFQYVKLEKELKNLGMQRENVERTMDYYKPFPFIWRPAEILQTVIPGFGINSFTEIIYRVDRCMTCHISYKDSYYKDFAEPLKTHPNLDILINKHPPNKTGCTWCHLGQGAATAPAEDAHGSHHETDQTAEINEPILLGKMMQSNCRNCHAEVLGLDGAPDLSKGKKLFVKLGCPGCHLADGYSQESKVGPALLRVASKVNPSWLYRWVKKPRKYLPKTRMPDFGFNDKDALAVTAYLLASSDKAYKPLYEFSAGDAENGKKQFESVGCQACHQLNGKGEAFGPDLSNIASKVNADWMGRYVGSPTHYNDKSK
;
A
#
# COMPACT_ATOMS: atom_id res chain seq x y z
N MET A 1 -9.26 -32.04 40.28
CA MET A 1 -9.53 -30.58 40.35
C MET A 1 -8.49 -29.73 39.61
N VAL A 2 -7.21 -29.97 39.73
CA VAL A 2 -6.16 -29.19 39.03
C VAL A 2 -6.28 -29.23 37.50
N SER A 3 -6.54 -30.40 36.92
CA SER A 3 -6.68 -30.56 35.46
C SER A 3 -7.90 -29.81 34.87
N GLY A 4 -9.01 -29.76 35.63
CA GLY A 4 -10.18 -28.99 35.20
C GLY A 4 -9.96 -27.48 35.25
N ALA A 5 -9.24 -26.99 36.26
CA ALA A 5 -8.85 -25.59 36.36
C ALA A 5 -7.87 -25.18 35.23
N MET A 6 -6.87 -26.01 34.92
CA MET A 6 -5.96 -25.80 33.79
C MET A 6 -6.69 -25.73 32.46
N LEU A 7 -7.65 -26.64 32.21
CA LEU A 7 -8.47 -26.62 30.99
C LEU A 7 -9.27 -25.32 30.87
N LEU A 8 -9.90 -24.86 31.94
CA LEU A 8 -10.67 -23.61 31.95
C LEU A 8 -9.77 -22.38 31.69
N VAL A 9 -8.59 -22.33 32.33
CA VAL A 9 -7.61 -21.25 32.11
C VAL A 9 -7.08 -21.27 30.66
N THR A 10 -6.83 -22.46 30.11
CA THR A 10 -6.37 -22.59 28.72
C THR A 10 -7.46 -22.16 27.74
N LEU A 11 -8.71 -22.56 27.95
CA LEU A 11 -9.85 -22.15 27.13
C LEU A 11 -10.10 -20.64 27.24
N TRP A 12 -9.98 -20.07 28.45
CA TRP A 12 -10.08 -18.63 28.66
C TRP A 12 -8.95 -17.88 27.97
N ALA A 13 -7.70 -18.33 28.11
CA ALA A 13 -6.55 -17.70 27.46
C ALA A 13 -6.66 -17.77 25.93
N PHE A 14 -7.15 -18.89 25.39
CA PHE A 14 -7.44 -19.02 23.96
C PHE A 14 -8.53 -18.05 23.52
N TRP A 15 -9.63 -17.98 24.30
CA TRP A 15 -10.72 -17.05 24.00
C TRP A 15 -10.26 -15.58 24.09
N ASP A 16 -9.48 -15.22 25.12
CA ASP A 16 -8.94 -13.87 25.30
C ASP A 16 -8.00 -13.48 24.13
N ASP A 17 -7.09 -14.39 23.73
CA ASP A 17 -6.22 -14.14 22.57
C ASP A 17 -7.01 -14.01 21.26
N GLU A 18 -8.02 -14.86 21.06
CA GLU A 18 -8.78 -14.92 19.82
C GLU A 18 -9.74 -13.72 19.65
N TYR A 19 -10.42 -13.30 20.70
CA TYR A 19 -11.49 -12.31 20.62
C TYR A 19 -11.13 -10.94 21.21
N SER A 20 -10.33 -10.89 22.29
CA SER A 20 -10.04 -9.62 22.96
C SER A 20 -8.77 -8.94 22.42
N ARG A 21 -7.72 -9.73 22.15
CA ARG A 21 -6.43 -9.17 21.72
C ARG A 21 -6.25 -9.02 20.23
N ARG A 22 -7.05 -9.69 19.43
CA ARG A 22 -6.96 -9.70 17.96
C ARG A 22 -8.20 -9.11 17.30
N GLY A 23 -8.57 -7.90 17.69
CA GLY A 23 -9.75 -7.18 17.19
C GLY A 23 -9.83 -7.10 15.65
N PHE A 24 -8.68 -7.16 14.95
CA PHE A 24 -8.66 -7.19 13.50
C PHE A 24 -9.43 -8.39 12.89
N LYS A 25 -9.55 -9.50 13.60
CA LYS A 25 -10.28 -10.68 13.10
C LYS A 25 -11.75 -10.38 12.91
N GLN A 26 -12.36 -9.64 13.83
CA GLN A 26 -13.74 -9.20 13.70
C GLN A 26 -13.94 -8.33 12.46
N HIS A 27 -13.04 -7.39 12.20
CA HIS A 27 -13.12 -6.53 11.02
C HIS A 27 -12.96 -7.31 9.71
N GLN A 28 -12.07 -8.31 9.69
CA GLN A 28 -11.92 -9.17 8.51
C GLN A 28 -13.14 -10.10 8.35
N GLU A 29 -13.74 -10.58 9.42
CA GLU A 29 -14.96 -11.36 9.37
C GLU A 29 -16.12 -10.53 8.77
N GLU A 30 -16.33 -9.31 9.24
CA GLU A 30 -17.32 -8.38 8.68
C GLU A 30 -17.05 -8.13 7.18
N TYR A 31 -15.79 -7.97 6.79
CA TYR A 31 -15.40 -7.83 5.39
C TYR A 31 -15.74 -9.09 4.57
N PHE A 32 -15.43 -10.30 5.07
CA PHE A 32 -15.73 -11.54 4.37
C PHE A 32 -17.23 -11.78 4.24
N GLN A 33 -18.00 -11.44 5.27
CA GLN A 33 -19.47 -11.49 5.23
C GLN A 33 -20.02 -10.56 4.14
N ALA A 34 -19.55 -9.33 4.10
CA ALA A 34 -19.98 -8.35 3.10
C ALA A 34 -19.60 -8.76 1.68
N GLN A 35 -18.39 -9.31 1.46
CA GLN A 35 -17.96 -9.82 0.17
C GLN A 35 -18.76 -11.04 -0.28
N TYR A 36 -19.06 -11.96 0.63
CA TYR A 36 -19.91 -13.11 0.33
C TYR A 36 -21.33 -12.67 -0.07
N ALA A 37 -21.93 -11.79 0.71
CA ALA A 37 -23.27 -11.27 0.43
C ALA A 37 -23.32 -10.53 -0.92
N ARG A 38 -22.30 -9.74 -1.24
CA ARG A 38 -22.14 -9.07 -2.54
C ARG A 38 -22.05 -10.08 -3.68
N ALA A 39 -21.19 -11.10 -3.52
CA ALA A 39 -21.01 -12.13 -4.55
C ALA A 39 -22.28 -12.97 -4.73
N GLU A 40 -23.01 -13.27 -3.65
CA GLU A 40 -24.30 -13.98 -3.72
C GLU A 40 -25.39 -13.16 -4.44
N GLU A 41 -25.43 -11.86 -4.19
CA GLU A 41 -26.36 -10.95 -4.90
C GLU A 41 -26.01 -10.84 -6.39
N GLU A 42 -24.74 -10.71 -6.71
CA GLU A 42 -24.23 -10.69 -8.08
C GLU A 42 -24.51 -12.03 -8.78
N TRP A 43 -24.29 -13.15 -8.10
CA TRP A 43 -24.63 -14.47 -8.60
C TRP A 43 -26.11 -14.61 -8.98
N LYS A 44 -27.02 -14.21 -8.08
CA LYS A 44 -28.47 -14.28 -8.34
C LYS A 44 -28.90 -13.46 -9.56
N LYS A 45 -28.23 -12.31 -9.81
CA LYS A 45 -28.49 -11.48 -11.00
C LYS A 45 -27.95 -12.14 -12.28
N ILE A 46 -26.71 -12.60 -12.23
CA ILE A 46 -25.99 -13.17 -13.38
C ILE A 46 -26.55 -14.54 -13.76
N ASP A 47 -26.87 -15.41 -12.82
CA ASP A 47 -27.31 -16.77 -13.10
C ASP A 47 -28.60 -16.79 -13.94
N LYS A 48 -29.56 -15.94 -13.62
CA LYS A 48 -30.79 -15.82 -14.41
C LYS A 48 -30.55 -15.33 -15.83
N ASP A 49 -29.70 -14.31 -15.98
CA ASP A 49 -29.43 -13.71 -17.29
C ASP A 49 -28.53 -14.61 -18.14
N ILE A 50 -27.52 -15.24 -17.54
CA ILE A 50 -26.61 -16.15 -18.22
C ILE A 50 -27.32 -17.41 -18.66
N SER A 51 -28.13 -18.05 -17.79
CA SER A 51 -28.83 -19.29 -18.10
C SER A 51 -29.74 -19.15 -19.33
N SER A 52 -30.45 -18.02 -19.43
CA SER A 52 -31.30 -17.73 -20.61
C SER A 52 -30.47 -17.55 -21.88
N LYS A 53 -29.38 -16.78 -21.83
CA LYS A 53 -28.49 -16.53 -22.97
C LYS A 53 -27.73 -17.79 -23.37
N GLU A 54 -27.28 -18.56 -22.40
CA GLU A 54 -26.57 -19.82 -22.60
C GLU A 54 -27.42 -20.82 -23.37
N GLN A 55 -28.72 -20.94 -23.05
CA GLN A 55 -29.64 -21.80 -23.77
C GLN A 55 -29.82 -21.32 -25.22
N GLN A 56 -30.04 -20.03 -25.46
CA GLN A 56 -30.17 -19.45 -26.79
C GLN A 56 -28.91 -19.67 -27.64
N ILE A 57 -27.73 -19.50 -27.04
CA ILE A 57 -26.47 -19.70 -27.76
C ILE A 57 -26.25 -21.19 -28.08
N LYS A 58 -26.57 -22.10 -27.15
CA LYS A 58 -26.52 -23.57 -27.41
C LYS A 58 -27.45 -24.01 -28.53
N GLU A 59 -28.65 -23.46 -28.56
CA GLU A 59 -29.59 -23.72 -29.66
C GLU A 59 -29.03 -23.17 -30.99
N GLY A 60 -28.46 -21.96 -30.99
CA GLY A 60 -27.79 -21.38 -32.15
C GLY A 60 -26.57 -22.19 -32.60
N LEU A 61 -25.75 -22.67 -31.68
CA LEU A 61 -24.62 -23.55 -32.00
C LEU A 61 -25.05 -24.85 -32.64
N ASN A 62 -26.10 -25.51 -32.12
CA ASN A 62 -26.64 -26.74 -32.70
C ASN A 62 -27.16 -26.51 -34.12
N GLN A 63 -27.84 -25.38 -34.38
CA GLN A 63 -28.31 -25.01 -35.72
C GLN A 63 -27.16 -24.77 -36.70
N GLU A 64 -26.12 -23.99 -36.26
CA GLU A 64 -24.95 -23.70 -37.10
C GLU A 64 -24.13 -24.97 -37.37
N GLN A 65 -24.00 -25.85 -36.37
CA GLN A 65 -23.32 -27.13 -36.51
C GLN A 65 -24.06 -28.02 -37.54
N GLY A 66 -25.38 -28.14 -37.44
CA GLY A 66 -26.15 -28.88 -38.43
C GLY A 66 -25.98 -28.35 -39.85
N LYS A 67 -26.01 -27.01 -40.07
CA LYS A 67 -25.75 -26.40 -41.35
C LYS A 67 -24.36 -26.72 -41.88
N LEU A 68 -23.34 -26.73 -41.03
CA LEU A 68 -21.97 -27.05 -41.42
C LEU A 68 -21.82 -28.54 -41.78
N GLU A 69 -22.42 -29.44 -41.02
CA GLU A 69 -22.39 -30.89 -41.29
C GLU A 69 -23.08 -31.28 -42.61
N GLU A 70 -24.17 -30.60 -42.97
CA GLU A 70 -24.88 -30.79 -44.26
C GLU A 70 -24.17 -30.10 -45.43
N SER A 71 -23.21 -29.21 -45.19
CA SER A 71 -22.53 -28.43 -46.25
C SER A 71 -21.45 -29.25 -46.93
N ARG A 72 -21.63 -29.50 -48.25
CA ARG A 72 -20.60 -30.12 -49.09
C ARG A 72 -19.32 -29.27 -49.18
N GLU A 73 -19.46 -27.96 -49.18
CA GLU A 73 -18.30 -27.03 -49.16
C GLU A 73 -17.46 -27.17 -47.90
N TYR A 74 -18.12 -27.29 -46.76
CA TYR A 74 -17.46 -27.52 -45.50
C TYR A 74 -16.65 -28.83 -45.49
N GLN A 75 -17.27 -29.94 -45.90
CA GLN A 75 -16.59 -31.23 -45.99
C GLN A 75 -15.37 -31.19 -46.91
N ALA A 76 -15.50 -30.58 -48.11
CA ALA A 76 -14.38 -30.41 -49.03
C ALA A 76 -13.23 -29.56 -48.47
N LEU A 77 -13.54 -28.53 -47.67
CA LEU A 77 -12.52 -27.72 -47.02
C LEU A 77 -11.84 -28.45 -45.86
N VAL A 78 -12.56 -29.27 -45.11
CA VAL A 78 -11.98 -30.14 -44.08
C VAL A 78 -10.98 -31.13 -44.67
N ASP A 79 -11.36 -31.79 -45.79
CA ASP A 79 -10.49 -32.72 -46.50
C ASP A 79 -9.23 -32.01 -47.04
N LYS A 80 -9.43 -30.81 -47.62
CA LYS A 80 -8.34 -29.96 -48.15
C LYS A 80 -7.36 -29.57 -47.05
N LEU A 81 -7.87 -29.20 -45.86
CA LEU A 81 -7.05 -28.84 -44.70
C LEU A 81 -6.25 -30.04 -44.19
N LEU A 82 -6.89 -31.21 -44.09
CA LEU A 82 -6.24 -32.45 -43.66
C LEU A 82 -5.08 -32.83 -44.59
N VAL A 83 -5.29 -32.77 -45.89
CA VAL A 83 -4.24 -33.05 -46.90
C VAL A 83 -3.10 -32.03 -46.77
N ALA A 84 -3.41 -30.75 -46.57
CA ALA A 84 -2.39 -29.71 -46.40
C ALA A 84 -1.60 -29.88 -45.09
N GLU A 85 -2.25 -30.29 -44.03
CA GLU A 85 -1.61 -30.58 -42.72
C GLU A 85 -0.64 -31.74 -42.82
N VAL A 86 -1.05 -32.85 -43.38
CA VAL A 86 -0.20 -34.02 -43.61
C VAL A 86 1.02 -33.64 -44.45
N ALA A 87 0.83 -32.97 -45.59
CA ALA A 87 1.91 -32.57 -46.49
C ALA A 87 2.90 -31.60 -45.84
N LEU A 88 2.40 -30.70 -44.96
CA LEU A 88 3.23 -29.81 -44.17
C LEU A 88 4.02 -30.57 -43.09
N GLY A 89 3.38 -31.55 -42.43
CA GLY A 89 3.99 -32.43 -41.43
C GLY A 89 5.13 -33.22 -42.00
N GLU A 90 4.96 -33.88 -43.16
CA GLU A 90 6.00 -34.65 -43.86
C GLU A 90 7.22 -33.78 -44.16
N ILE A 91 7.05 -32.63 -44.74
CA ILE A 91 8.17 -31.73 -45.09
C ILE A 91 8.89 -31.22 -43.82
N LYS A 92 8.17 -30.93 -42.70
CA LYS A 92 8.79 -30.56 -41.43
C LYS A 92 9.62 -31.72 -40.84
N VAL A 93 9.14 -32.94 -41.00
CA VAL A 93 9.87 -34.15 -40.57
C VAL A 93 11.15 -34.32 -41.40
N ASP A 94 11.06 -34.23 -42.72
CA ASP A 94 12.23 -34.35 -43.64
C ASP A 94 13.29 -33.27 -43.33
N LYS A 95 12.88 -32.05 -43.11
CA LYS A 95 13.76 -30.97 -42.69
C LYS A 95 14.44 -31.28 -41.35
N LYS A 96 13.70 -31.85 -40.39
CA LYS A 96 14.25 -32.24 -39.06
C LYS A 96 15.28 -33.39 -39.20
N PHE A 97 15.01 -34.36 -40.10
CA PHE A 97 16.00 -35.40 -40.42
C PHE A 97 17.29 -34.84 -41.03
N THR A 98 17.11 -33.89 -42.00
CA THR A 98 18.28 -33.22 -42.61
C THR A 98 19.05 -32.39 -41.55
N ALA A 99 18.39 -31.74 -40.60
CA ALA A 99 19.03 -31.02 -39.49
C ALA A 99 19.89 -31.99 -38.64
N SER A 100 19.33 -33.15 -38.26
CA SER A 100 20.07 -34.15 -37.47
C SER A 100 21.31 -34.68 -38.22
N ARG A 101 21.21 -34.90 -39.52
CA ARG A 101 22.36 -35.30 -40.37
C ARG A 101 23.40 -34.18 -40.49
N LEU A 102 22.96 -32.94 -40.52
CA LEU A 102 23.85 -31.79 -40.56
C LEU A 102 24.62 -31.65 -39.24
N ASP A 103 23.96 -31.83 -38.09
CA ASP A 103 24.57 -31.79 -36.75
C ASP A 103 25.59 -32.94 -36.59
N GLU A 104 25.27 -34.14 -37.08
CA GLU A 104 26.19 -35.26 -37.10
C GLU A 104 27.45 -34.98 -37.97
N ALA A 105 27.23 -34.41 -39.17
CA ALA A 105 28.33 -34.04 -40.06
C ALA A 105 29.20 -32.94 -39.46
N TYR A 106 28.60 -31.98 -38.77
CA TYR A 106 29.33 -30.95 -38.03
C TYR A 106 30.18 -31.53 -36.89
N TYR A 107 29.62 -32.49 -36.14
CA TYR A 107 30.38 -33.17 -35.09
C TYR A 107 31.65 -33.88 -35.66
N TYR A 108 31.52 -34.67 -36.74
CA TYR A 108 32.66 -35.36 -37.34
C TYR A 108 33.66 -34.39 -37.95
N TYR A 109 33.22 -33.28 -38.54
CA TYR A 109 34.13 -32.24 -39.02
C TYR A 109 34.91 -31.62 -37.85
N LYS A 110 34.27 -31.27 -36.76
CA LYS A 110 34.93 -30.71 -35.58
C LYS A 110 35.88 -31.70 -34.93
N LYS A 111 35.53 -32.97 -34.86
CA LYS A 111 36.37 -34.05 -34.34
C LYS A 111 37.63 -34.19 -35.14
N ALA A 112 37.55 -34.33 -36.48
CA ALA A 112 38.69 -34.44 -37.36
C ALA A 112 39.63 -33.22 -37.26
N LEU A 113 39.07 -32.02 -37.16
CA LEU A 113 39.84 -30.80 -36.95
C LEU A 113 40.61 -30.81 -35.63
N HIS A 114 39.97 -31.28 -34.56
CA HIS A 114 40.59 -31.36 -33.22
C HIS A 114 41.72 -32.43 -33.17
N GLU A 115 41.52 -33.53 -33.86
CA GLU A 115 42.50 -34.64 -33.91
C GLU A 115 43.62 -34.40 -34.93
N GLY A 116 43.65 -33.26 -35.62
CA GLY A 116 44.67 -32.90 -36.62
C GLY A 116 44.65 -33.80 -37.89
N GLN A 117 43.49 -34.46 -38.17
CA GLN A 117 43.30 -35.29 -39.35
C GLN A 117 42.89 -34.45 -40.56
N ASN A 118 43.02 -35.01 -41.77
CA ASN A 118 42.50 -34.39 -42.97
C ASN A 118 40.96 -34.38 -42.91
N PHE A 119 40.34 -33.19 -42.94
CA PHE A 119 38.90 -32.95 -42.77
C PHE A 119 38.19 -32.53 -44.10
N ASP A 120 38.83 -32.57 -45.23
CA ASP A 120 38.26 -32.12 -46.50
C ASP A 120 36.94 -32.81 -46.85
N VAL A 121 36.85 -34.13 -46.60
CA VAL A 121 35.63 -34.93 -46.85
C VAL A 121 34.52 -34.57 -45.87
N GLN A 122 34.85 -34.35 -44.58
CA GLN A 122 33.88 -34.01 -43.53
C GLN A 122 33.31 -32.62 -43.74
N ILE A 123 34.14 -31.64 -44.12
CA ILE A 123 33.66 -30.26 -44.39
C ILE A 123 32.79 -30.23 -45.66
N ALA A 124 33.18 -30.95 -46.72
CA ALA A 124 32.38 -31.04 -47.94
C ALA A 124 30.97 -31.65 -47.68
N LYS A 125 30.91 -32.72 -46.85
CA LYS A 125 29.65 -33.31 -46.37
C LYS A 125 28.81 -32.32 -45.57
N PHE A 126 29.40 -31.60 -44.63
CA PHE A 126 28.72 -30.59 -43.82
C PHE A 126 28.16 -29.46 -44.70
N GLU A 127 28.96 -28.93 -45.62
CA GLU A 127 28.51 -27.85 -46.53
C GLU A 127 27.38 -28.31 -47.47
N SER A 128 27.48 -29.57 -48.00
CA SER A 128 26.41 -30.14 -48.85
C SER A 128 25.09 -30.27 -48.09
N LEU A 129 25.15 -30.84 -46.86
CA LEU A 129 23.96 -30.96 -46.01
C LEU A 129 23.40 -29.58 -45.57
N GLY A 130 24.29 -28.60 -45.39
CA GLY A 130 23.88 -27.20 -45.13
C GLY A 130 23.09 -26.56 -46.27
N LYS A 131 23.50 -26.85 -47.52
CA LYS A 131 22.75 -26.43 -48.70
C LYS A 131 21.40 -27.14 -48.80
N GLU A 132 21.39 -28.47 -48.56
CA GLU A 132 20.17 -29.27 -48.53
C GLU A 132 19.19 -28.76 -47.48
N PHE A 133 19.67 -28.49 -46.24
CA PHE A 133 18.90 -27.98 -45.12
C PHE A 133 18.25 -26.62 -45.47
N LYS A 134 19.02 -25.69 -46.04
CA LYS A 134 18.49 -24.39 -46.49
C LYS A 134 17.46 -24.53 -47.63
N GLY A 135 17.60 -25.55 -48.45
CA GLY A 135 16.69 -25.86 -49.51
C GLY A 135 15.27 -26.29 -49.05
N TRP A 136 15.13 -26.69 -47.77
CA TRP A 136 13.82 -27.00 -47.16
C TRP A 136 13.02 -25.76 -46.83
N ASP A 137 13.66 -24.61 -46.52
CA ASP A 137 12.97 -23.39 -46.09
C ASP A 137 11.89 -22.93 -47.04
N PRO A 138 12.15 -22.75 -48.38
CA PRO A 138 11.13 -22.33 -49.31
C PRO A 138 10.00 -23.35 -49.44
N LYS A 139 10.31 -24.66 -49.36
CA LYS A 139 9.30 -25.72 -49.43
C LYS A 139 8.39 -25.72 -48.20
N VAL A 140 8.94 -25.51 -47.02
CA VAL A 140 8.17 -25.40 -45.77
C VAL A 140 7.26 -24.16 -45.85
N VAL A 141 7.78 -23.01 -46.29
CA VAL A 141 6.98 -21.77 -46.47
C VAL A 141 5.85 -21.96 -47.45
N GLU A 142 6.08 -22.62 -48.58
CA GLU A 142 5.04 -22.91 -49.60
C GLU A 142 3.92 -23.78 -48.99
N LYS A 143 4.25 -24.90 -48.35
CA LYS A 143 3.27 -25.80 -47.73
C LYS A 143 2.55 -25.15 -46.55
N GLN A 144 3.26 -24.35 -45.73
CA GLN A 144 2.65 -23.57 -44.67
C GLN A 144 1.58 -22.60 -45.26
N LYS A 145 1.92 -21.91 -46.35
CA LYS A 145 0.96 -21.00 -47.00
C LYS A 145 -0.30 -21.72 -47.50
N VAL A 146 -0.15 -22.96 -48.05
CA VAL A 146 -1.31 -23.76 -48.48
C VAL A 146 -2.18 -24.14 -47.27
N PHE A 147 -1.55 -24.57 -46.18
CA PHE A 147 -2.24 -24.86 -44.90
C PHE A 147 -2.98 -23.63 -44.36
N ASP A 148 -2.29 -22.49 -44.21
CA ASP A 148 -2.85 -21.25 -43.67
C ASP A 148 -4.04 -20.75 -44.51
N ASN A 149 -3.97 -20.88 -45.84
CA ASN A 149 -5.07 -20.52 -46.74
C ASN A 149 -6.29 -21.43 -46.55
N ALA A 150 -6.08 -22.76 -46.46
CA ALA A 150 -7.16 -23.71 -46.21
C ALA A 150 -7.81 -23.51 -44.83
N GLU A 151 -7.00 -23.27 -43.82
CA GLU A 151 -7.46 -22.94 -42.44
C GLU A 151 -8.27 -21.64 -42.44
N SER A 152 -7.80 -20.59 -43.11
CA SER A 152 -8.50 -19.29 -43.23
C SER A 152 -9.84 -19.40 -43.90
N GLU A 153 -9.94 -20.20 -45.02
CA GLU A 153 -11.19 -20.46 -45.72
C GLU A 153 -12.17 -21.22 -44.81
N LEU A 154 -11.69 -22.22 -44.05
CA LEU A 154 -12.50 -22.99 -43.14
C LEU A 154 -13.00 -22.14 -41.96
N LEU A 155 -12.14 -21.30 -41.39
CA LEU A 155 -12.49 -20.35 -40.30
C LEU A 155 -13.53 -19.33 -40.77
N ARG A 156 -13.42 -18.86 -42.01
CA ARG A 156 -14.41 -17.96 -42.60
C ARG A 156 -15.79 -18.62 -42.68
N LEU A 157 -15.84 -19.88 -43.11
CA LEU A 157 -17.10 -20.65 -43.18
C LEU A 157 -17.67 -20.90 -41.78
N LYS A 158 -16.82 -21.20 -40.79
CA LYS A 158 -17.19 -21.43 -39.38
C LYS A 158 -17.41 -20.14 -38.58
N PHE A 159 -17.32 -18.96 -39.20
CA PHE A 159 -17.27 -17.70 -38.46
C PHE A 159 -18.39 -17.53 -37.42
N GLN A 160 -19.63 -17.84 -37.79
CA GLN A 160 -20.77 -17.72 -36.88
C GLN A 160 -20.71 -18.76 -35.75
N TYR A 161 -20.34 -20.00 -36.05
CA TYR A 161 -20.12 -21.03 -35.05
C TYR A 161 -19.04 -20.65 -34.03
N VAL A 162 -17.87 -20.24 -34.52
CA VAL A 162 -16.75 -19.81 -33.64
C VAL A 162 -17.11 -18.58 -32.81
N LYS A 163 -17.89 -17.66 -33.38
CA LYS A 163 -18.38 -16.48 -32.65
C LYS A 163 -19.29 -16.89 -31.50
N LEU A 164 -20.26 -17.77 -31.72
CA LEU A 164 -21.18 -18.28 -30.69
C LEU A 164 -20.43 -19.10 -29.62
N GLU A 165 -19.48 -19.94 -30.03
CA GLU A 165 -18.63 -20.69 -29.14
C GLU A 165 -17.81 -19.79 -28.21
N LYS A 166 -17.21 -18.74 -28.76
CA LYS A 166 -16.48 -17.72 -27.96
C LYS A 166 -17.39 -16.98 -27.00
N GLU A 167 -18.61 -16.66 -27.43
CA GLU A 167 -19.61 -15.99 -26.60
C GLU A 167 -20.05 -16.89 -25.44
N LEU A 168 -20.31 -18.18 -25.72
CA LEU A 168 -20.61 -19.18 -24.70
C LEU A 168 -19.49 -19.34 -23.67
N LYS A 169 -18.24 -19.41 -24.16
CA LYS A 169 -17.06 -19.47 -23.29
C LYS A 169 -16.92 -18.24 -22.41
N ASN A 170 -17.16 -17.06 -22.94
CA ASN A 170 -17.11 -15.80 -22.15
C ASN A 170 -18.19 -15.78 -21.06
N LEU A 171 -19.41 -16.24 -21.36
CA LEU A 171 -20.47 -16.37 -20.34
C LEU A 171 -20.09 -17.37 -19.25
N GLY A 172 -19.51 -18.51 -19.61
CA GLY A 172 -18.99 -19.49 -18.66
C GLY A 172 -17.91 -18.92 -17.74
N MET A 173 -16.97 -18.12 -18.30
CA MET A 173 -15.94 -17.44 -17.53
C MET A 173 -16.51 -16.39 -16.55
N GLN A 174 -17.55 -15.66 -16.95
CA GLN A 174 -18.21 -14.71 -16.04
C GLN A 174 -18.85 -15.43 -14.87
N ARG A 175 -19.60 -16.51 -15.12
CA ARG A 175 -20.19 -17.36 -14.07
C ARG A 175 -19.12 -17.90 -13.13
N GLU A 176 -18.07 -18.52 -13.66
CA GLU A 176 -16.98 -19.11 -12.90
C GLU A 176 -16.26 -18.08 -12.03
N ASN A 177 -16.08 -16.85 -12.48
CA ASN A 177 -15.44 -15.80 -11.70
C ASN A 177 -16.28 -15.42 -10.47
N VAL A 178 -17.60 -15.31 -10.62
CA VAL A 178 -18.49 -14.99 -9.48
C VAL A 178 -18.59 -16.18 -8.53
N GLU A 179 -18.72 -17.41 -9.06
CA GLU A 179 -18.70 -18.64 -8.25
C GLU A 179 -17.40 -18.75 -7.43
N ARG A 180 -16.26 -18.52 -8.06
CA ARG A 180 -14.95 -18.56 -7.40
C ARG A 180 -14.85 -17.49 -6.31
N THR A 181 -15.39 -16.30 -6.55
CA THR A 181 -15.44 -15.24 -5.54
C THR A 181 -16.34 -15.63 -4.37
N MET A 182 -17.50 -16.17 -4.66
CA MET A 182 -18.45 -16.64 -3.66
C MET A 182 -17.85 -17.80 -2.83
N ASP A 183 -17.25 -18.79 -3.49
CA ASP A 183 -16.59 -19.92 -2.81
C ASP A 183 -15.38 -19.47 -1.97
N TYR A 184 -14.65 -18.47 -2.44
CA TYR A 184 -13.52 -17.91 -1.69
C TYR A 184 -13.94 -17.28 -0.37
N TYR A 185 -15.09 -16.60 -0.33
CA TYR A 185 -15.61 -15.92 0.86
C TYR A 185 -16.65 -16.73 1.62
N LYS A 186 -17.07 -17.90 1.08
CA LYS A 186 -18.07 -18.77 1.71
C LYS A 186 -17.60 -19.22 3.10
N PRO A 187 -18.47 -19.13 4.13
CA PRO A 187 -18.12 -19.65 5.42
C PRO A 187 -17.96 -21.18 5.35
N PHE A 188 -16.85 -21.68 5.88
CA PHE A 188 -16.74 -23.11 6.23
C PHE A 188 -17.74 -23.38 7.36
N PRO A 189 -18.33 -24.60 7.52
CA PRO A 189 -19.36 -24.80 8.52
C PRO A 189 -19.02 -24.19 9.86
N PHE A 190 -19.74 -23.13 10.22
CA PHE A 190 -19.62 -22.34 11.47
C PHE A 190 -18.39 -21.47 11.62
N ILE A 191 -17.47 -21.40 10.66
CA ILE A 191 -16.23 -20.60 10.76
C ILE A 191 -16.01 -19.88 9.44
N TRP A 192 -15.80 -18.57 9.50
CA TRP A 192 -15.35 -17.79 8.35
C TRP A 192 -13.87 -18.09 8.02
N ARG A 193 -13.44 -17.65 6.85
CA ARG A 193 -12.04 -17.74 6.44
C ARG A 193 -11.14 -17.25 7.58
N PRO A 194 -10.01 -17.94 7.87
CA PRO A 194 -9.05 -17.47 8.86
C PRO A 194 -8.57 -16.06 8.53
N ALA A 195 -8.58 -15.20 9.53
CA ALA A 195 -8.05 -13.85 9.40
C ALA A 195 -6.52 -13.89 9.24
N GLU A 196 -5.99 -13.00 8.41
CA GLU A 196 -4.58 -12.92 8.08
C GLU A 196 -4.00 -11.57 8.49
N ILE A 197 -2.75 -11.55 8.95
CA ILE A 197 -2.03 -10.30 9.20
C ILE A 197 -1.42 -9.83 7.87
N LEU A 198 -1.96 -8.76 7.33
CA LEU A 198 -1.45 -8.10 6.14
C LEU A 198 -0.36 -7.12 6.55
N GLN A 199 0.88 -7.42 6.16
CA GLN A 199 2.06 -6.69 6.60
C GLN A 199 2.89 -6.19 5.42
N THR A 200 3.35 -4.94 5.53
CA THR A 200 4.37 -4.36 4.65
C THR A 200 5.54 -3.88 5.51
N VAL A 201 6.77 -4.12 5.07
CA VAL A 201 7.98 -3.59 5.70
C VAL A 201 8.48 -2.45 4.85
N ILE A 202 8.52 -1.27 5.41
CA ILE A 202 8.87 -0.02 4.72
C ILE A 202 10.11 0.61 5.35
N PRO A 203 10.96 1.30 4.56
CA PRO A 203 12.04 2.09 5.12
C PRO A 203 11.46 3.24 5.94
N GLY A 204 11.96 3.43 7.15
CA GLY A 204 11.63 4.60 7.98
C GLY A 204 12.40 5.85 7.51
N PHE A 205 12.03 7.00 8.06
CA PHE A 205 12.75 8.28 7.79
C PHE A 205 13.95 8.50 8.71
N GLY A 206 14.26 7.53 9.58
CA GLY A 206 15.40 7.58 10.50
C GLY A 206 16.53 6.63 10.12
N ILE A 207 17.70 6.93 10.63
CA ILE A 207 18.85 6.03 10.59
C ILE A 207 19.22 5.64 12.03
N ASN A 208 19.68 4.41 12.22
CA ASN A 208 20.19 3.94 13.52
C ASN A 208 21.59 4.50 13.80
N SER A 209 22.16 4.15 14.95
CA SER A 209 23.52 4.56 15.32
C SER A 209 24.63 4.03 14.40
N PHE A 210 24.32 3.04 13.57
CA PHE A 210 25.23 2.48 12.56
C PHE A 210 25.03 3.08 11.16
N THR A 211 24.26 4.18 11.03
CA THR A 211 23.93 4.83 9.76
C THR A 211 23.06 4.01 8.82
N GLU A 212 22.42 2.97 9.33
CA GLU A 212 21.49 2.13 8.55
C GLU A 212 20.05 2.65 8.64
N ILE A 213 19.29 2.47 7.58
CA ILE A 213 17.87 2.84 7.55
C ILE A 213 17.10 1.96 8.55
N ILE A 214 16.32 2.60 9.42
CA ILE A 214 15.42 1.90 10.32
C ILE A 214 14.18 1.48 9.53
N TYR A 215 13.93 0.19 9.44
CA TYR A 215 12.70 -0.31 8.80
C TYR A 215 11.53 -0.28 9.79
N ARG A 216 10.36 0.05 9.26
CA ARG A 216 9.10 0.02 10.00
C ARG A 216 8.20 -1.10 9.47
N VAL A 217 7.48 -1.74 10.38
CA VAL A 217 6.42 -2.70 10.03
C VAL A 217 5.11 -1.94 9.98
N ASP A 218 4.36 -2.13 8.88
CA ASP A 218 3.05 -1.53 8.67
C ASP A 218 2.01 -2.63 8.45
N ARG A 219 1.05 -2.74 9.36
CA ARG A 219 -0.04 -3.71 9.39
C ARG A 219 -1.41 -3.05 9.31
N CYS A 220 -1.49 -1.78 9.01
CA CYS A 220 -2.75 -1.03 8.96
C CYS A 220 -3.78 -1.70 8.04
N MET A 221 -3.32 -2.29 6.92
CA MET A 221 -4.17 -3.03 5.99
C MET A 221 -4.82 -4.28 6.61
N THR A 222 -4.37 -4.74 7.76
CA THR A 222 -4.97 -5.89 8.46
C THR A 222 -6.38 -5.59 8.95
N CYS A 223 -6.62 -4.37 9.45
CA CYS A 223 -7.96 -3.87 9.84
C CYS A 223 -8.63 -3.14 8.68
N HIS A 224 -7.91 -2.28 7.95
CA HIS A 224 -8.40 -1.51 6.82
C HIS A 224 -8.34 -2.30 5.51
N ILE A 225 -8.83 -3.55 5.52
CA ILE A 225 -8.68 -4.51 4.42
C ILE A 225 -9.36 -4.06 3.11
N SER A 226 -10.46 -3.31 3.21
CA SER A 226 -11.28 -2.83 2.10
C SER A 226 -10.87 -1.46 1.54
N TYR A 227 -9.75 -0.88 2.01
CA TYR A 227 -9.31 0.48 1.67
C TYR A 227 -9.32 0.82 0.18
N LYS A 228 -9.11 -0.15 -0.71
CA LYS A 228 -9.04 0.03 -2.17
C LYS A 228 -10.34 -0.30 -2.92
N ASP A 229 -11.34 -0.89 -2.27
CA ASP A 229 -12.58 -1.31 -2.91
C ASP A 229 -13.65 -0.23 -2.79
N SER A 230 -14.07 0.36 -3.92
CA SER A 230 -15.07 1.41 -3.99
C SER A 230 -16.46 1.02 -3.48
N TYR A 231 -16.73 -0.28 -3.37
CA TYR A 231 -17.98 -0.80 -2.79
C TYR A 231 -18.17 -0.35 -1.34
N TYR A 232 -17.06 -0.22 -0.60
CA TYR A 232 -17.08 0.15 0.83
C TYR A 232 -17.12 1.66 1.10
N LYS A 233 -17.38 2.50 0.09
CA LYS A 233 -17.39 3.95 0.21
C LYS A 233 -18.26 4.47 1.35
N ASP A 234 -19.42 3.86 1.55
CA ASP A 234 -20.43 4.27 2.54
C ASP A 234 -20.43 3.40 3.81
N PHE A 235 -19.45 2.52 3.95
CA PHE A 235 -19.27 1.72 5.16
C PHE A 235 -18.62 2.54 6.28
N ALA A 236 -18.75 2.05 7.52
CA ALA A 236 -18.04 2.62 8.66
C ALA A 236 -16.56 2.22 8.66
N GLU A 237 -15.72 2.98 9.36
CA GLU A 237 -14.35 2.55 9.65
C GLU A 237 -14.35 1.27 10.51
N PRO A 238 -13.39 0.35 10.31
CA PRO A 238 -12.22 0.45 9.45
C PRO A 238 -12.45 -0.04 8.01
N LEU A 239 -13.66 -0.44 7.62
CA LEU A 239 -13.96 -0.99 6.30
C LEU A 239 -14.19 0.06 5.21
N LYS A 240 -14.19 1.33 5.57
CA LYS A 240 -14.43 2.39 4.61
C LYS A 240 -13.35 2.49 3.53
N THR A 241 -13.79 2.72 2.28
CA THR A 241 -12.89 3.00 1.16
C THR A 241 -12.07 4.26 1.42
N HIS A 242 -10.77 4.23 1.13
CA HIS A 242 -9.91 5.41 1.26
C HIS A 242 -10.33 6.53 0.28
N PRO A 243 -10.48 7.79 0.74
CA PRO A 243 -11.07 8.86 -0.06
C PRO A 243 -10.26 9.26 -1.30
N ASN A 244 -8.93 9.10 -1.30
CA ASN A 244 -8.04 9.53 -2.38
C ASN A 244 -7.40 8.31 -3.08
N LEU A 245 -8.25 7.41 -3.60
CA LEU A 245 -7.81 6.15 -4.22
C LEU A 245 -6.79 6.34 -5.34
N ASP A 246 -6.94 7.33 -6.21
CA ASP A 246 -6.02 7.55 -7.33
C ASP A 246 -4.59 7.80 -6.85
N ILE A 247 -4.43 8.68 -5.85
CA ILE A 247 -3.12 8.96 -5.25
C ILE A 247 -2.59 7.71 -4.55
N LEU A 248 -3.44 7.01 -3.79
CA LEU A 248 -3.05 5.85 -3.01
C LEU A 248 -2.61 4.68 -3.89
N ILE A 249 -3.37 4.37 -4.94
CA ILE A 249 -3.10 3.19 -5.78
C ILE A 249 -2.00 3.47 -6.81
N ASN A 250 -2.06 4.63 -7.48
CA ASN A 250 -1.22 4.90 -8.64
C ASN A 250 0.11 5.57 -8.28
N LYS A 251 0.15 6.42 -7.24
CA LYS A 251 1.34 7.19 -6.86
C LYS A 251 2.04 6.67 -5.61
N HIS A 252 1.28 6.22 -4.60
CA HIS A 252 1.80 5.76 -3.31
C HIS A 252 1.16 4.41 -2.90
N PRO A 253 1.39 3.33 -3.65
CA PRO A 253 0.73 2.06 -3.38
C PRO A 253 1.14 1.49 -1.99
N PRO A 254 0.20 1.15 -1.12
CA PRO A 254 0.45 0.78 0.27
C PRO A 254 1.38 -0.43 0.46
N ASN A 255 1.44 -1.32 -0.52
CA ASN A 255 2.40 -2.43 -0.50
C ASN A 255 3.87 -1.99 -0.65
N LYS A 256 4.13 -0.72 -1.01
CA LYS A 256 5.47 -0.13 -1.12
C LYS A 256 5.72 0.97 -0.11
N THR A 257 4.71 1.78 0.17
CA THR A 257 4.83 2.97 1.03
C THR A 257 4.24 2.77 2.42
N GLY A 258 3.44 1.71 2.63
CA GLY A 258 2.64 1.56 3.82
C GLY A 258 1.61 2.68 3.98
N CYS A 259 0.99 2.73 5.14
CA CYS A 259 0.05 3.79 5.53
C CYS A 259 0.71 4.80 6.47
N THR A 260 1.65 4.33 7.30
CA THR A 260 2.33 5.12 8.32
C THR A 260 3.25 6.22 7.77
N TRP A 261 3.67 6.15 6.51
CA TRP A 261 4.39 7.27 5.88
C TRP A 261 3.56 8.55 5.81
N CYS A 262 2.25 8.39 5.58
CA CYS A 262 1.33 9.52 5.51
C CYS A 262 0.67 9.80 6.86
N HIS A 263 0.22 8.74 7.53
CA HIS A 263 -0.64 8.88 8.71
C HIS A 263 0.08 8.83 10.05
N LEU A 264 1.34 8.37 10.13
CA LEU A 264 2.01 8.03 11.39
C LEU A 264 1.26 6.89 12.12
N GLY A 265 1.21 6.90 13.44
CA GLY A 265 0.59 5.85 14.24
C GLY A 265 1.50 4.65 14.50
N GLN A 266 0.99 3.64 15.19
CA GLN A 266 1.71 2.42 15.57
C GLN A 266 1.48 1.32 14.54
N GLY A 267 2.14 1.42 13.39
CA GLY A 267 1.94 0.53 12.25
C GLY A 267 2.10 -0.97 12.56
N ALA A 268 2.90 -1.33 13.54
CA ALA A 268 3.11 -2.72 13.94
C ALA A 268 1.96 -3.31 14.79
N ALA A 269 1.08 -2.47 15.33
CA ALA A 269 0.01 -2.90 16.22
C ALA A 269 -1.08 -3.68 15.45
N THR A 270 -1.52 -4.77 16.03
CA THR A 270 -2.71 -5.54 15.63
C THR A 270 -3.76 -5.60 16.73
N ALA A 271 -3.49 -4.88 17.82
CA ALA A 271 -4.32 -4.69 18.99
C ALA A 271 -5.46 -3.68 18.72
N PRO A 272 -6.27 -3.31 19.72
CA PRO A 272 -7.35 -2.35 19.58
C PRO A 272 -6.96 -1.06 18.85
N ALA A 273 -7.95 -0.41 18.23
CA ALA A 273 -7.73 0.78 17.40
C ALA A 273 -7.02 1.91 18.17
N GLU A 274 -7.26 2.02 19.46
CA GLU A 274 -6.61 2.99 20.35
C GLU A 274 -5.09 2.83 20.35
N ASP A 275 -4.59 1.61 20.44
CA ASP A 275 -3.14 1.32 20.45
C ASP A 275 -2.54 1.59 19.06
N ALA A 276 -3.20 1.13 18.01
CA ALA A 276 -2.73 1.31 16.63
C ALA A 276 -2.73 2.79 16.20
N HIS A 277 -3.71 3.56 16.66
CA HIS A 277 -3.87 4.97 16.33
C HIS A 277 -3.14 5.90 17.30
N GLY A 278 -2.56 5.38 18.37
CA GLY A 278 -1.82 6.17 19.34
C GLY A 278 -2.73 7.10 20.16
N SER A 279 -3.86 6.58 20.67
CA SER A 279 -4.67 7.33 21.61
C SER A 279 -3.93 7.49 22.94
N HIS A 280 -3.98 8.70 23.47
CA HIS A 280 -3.43 8.99 24.77
C HIS A 280 -4.31 8.39 25.88
N HIS A 281 -4.07 7.18 26.31
CA HIS A 281 -4.60 6.71 27.57
C HIS A 281 -3.80 7.38 28.70
N GLU A 282 -4.43 8.32 29.39
CA GLU A 282 -3.84 9.03 30.55
C GLU A 282 -3.49 8.09 31.71
N THR A 283 -3.81 6.79 31.61
CA THR A 283 -3.74 5.83 32.73
C THR A 283 -2.67 4.76 32.57
N ASP A 284 -2.03 4.61 31.43
CA ASP A 284 -1.01 3.55 31.25
C ASP A 284 0.41 4.11 31.46
N GLN A 285 1.00 3.76 32.59
CA GLN A 285 2.36 4.13 32.96
C GLN A 285 3.44 3.42 32.11
N THR A 286 3.05 2.51 31.24
CA THR A 286 3.92 1.76 30.33
C THR A 286 3.89 2.28 28.90
N ALA A 287 3.22 3.41 28.64
CA ALA A 287 3.08 3.95 27.30
C ALA A 287 4.45 4.24 26.69
N GLU A 288 4.94 3.32 25.89
CA GLU A 288 5.93 3.61 24.85
C GLU A 288 5.46 4.82 24.04
N ILE A 289 6.41 5.64 23.57
CA ILE A 289 6.15 6.88 22.84
C ILE A 289 5.20 6.60 21.68
N ASN A 290 3.92 6.87 21.89
CA ASN A 290 2.89 6.67 20.88
C ASN A 290 2.83 7.88 19.95
N GLU A 291 3.33 7.71 18.70
CA GLU A 291 3.07 8.68 17.64
C GLU A 291 1.58 8.61 17.28
N PRO A 292 0.76 9.65 17.57
CA PRO A 292 -0.65 9.61 17.25
C PRO A 292 -0.85 9.66 15.72
N ILE A 293 -1.89 9.02 15.25
CA ILE A 293 -2.27 9.06 13.84
C ILE A 293 -2.62 10.50 13.42
N LEU A 294 -2.14 10.93 12.28
CA LEU A 294 -2.53 12.18 11.64
C LEU A 294 -3.65 11.94 10.63
N LEU A 295 -4.77 12.62 10.84
CA LEU A 295 -5.93 12.51 9.98
C LEU A 295 -6.23 13.83 9.23
N GLY A 296 -6.98 13.70 8.14
CA GLY A 296 -7.44 14.84 7.34
C GLY A 296 -6.29 15.71 6.85
N LYS A 297 -6.40 17.00 7.02
CA LYS A 297 -5.45 17.99 6.48
C LYS A 297 -4.08 17.99 7.15
N MET A 298 -3.99 17.55 8.40
CA MET A 298 -2.73 17.46 9.12
C MET A 298 -1.80 16.40 8.52
N MET A 299 -2.35 15.32 7.99
CA MET A 299 -1.60 14.27 7.31
C MET A 299 -0.73 14.82 6.17
N GLN A 300 -1.18 15.90 5.48
CA GLN A 300 -0.42 16.51 4.40
C GLN A 300 0.97 17.01 4.83
N SER A 301 1.19 17.27 6.13
CA SER A 301 2.50 17.66 6.65
C SER A 301 3.58 16.62 6.33
N ASN A 302 3.22 15.34 6.27
CA ASN A 302 4.15 14.24 6.02
C ASN A 302 4.61 14.14 4.56
N CYS A 303 3.93 14.81 3.62
CA CYS A 303 4.37 14.87 2.22
C CYS A 303 5.80 15.43 2.09
N ARG A 304 6.19 16.34 2.99
CA ARG A 304 7.53 16.94 3.01
C ARG A 304 8.65 15.92 3.31
N ASN A 305 8.34 14.78 3.88
CA ASN A 305 9.36 13.76 4.15
C ASN A 305 10.02 13.23 2.86
N CYS A 306 9.30 13.27 1.74
CA CYS A 306 9.77 12.82 0.44
C CYS A 306 9.81 13.95 -0.60
N HIS A 307 8.90 14.94 -0.49
CA HIS A 307 8.78 16.02 -1.45
C HIS A 307 9.47 17.30 -0.95
N ALA A 308 10.59 17.68 -1.58
CA ALA A 308 11.33 18.89 -1.24
C ALA A 308 10.50 20.18 -1.53
N GLU A 309 9.76 20.21 -2.64
CA GLU A 309 8.84 21.30 -2.97
C GLU A 309 7.40 20.92 -2.64
N VAL A 310 6.73 21.80 -1.91
CA VAL A 310 5.35 21.58 -1.44
C VAL A 310 4.32 22.47 -2.15
N LEU A 311 4.78 23.43 -3.00
CA LEU A 311 3.88 24.27 -3.77
C LEU A 311 3.37 23.51 -5.00
N GLY A 312 2.03 23.47 -5.14
CA GLY A 312 1.41 22.78 -6.27
C GLY A 312 1.45 21.25 -6.18
N LEU A 313 1.75 20.71 -5.02
CA LEU A 313 1.78 19.26 -4.82
C LEU A 313 0.37 18.68 -4.87
N ASP A 314 0.12 17.79 -5.84
CA ASP A 314 -1.13 17.05 -5.96
C ASP A 314 -1.42 16.26 -4.68
N GLY A 315 -2.67 16.33 -4.21
CA GLY A 315 -3.07 15.69 -2.96
C GLY A 315 -2.70 16.42 -1.68
N ALA A 316 -1.93 17.54 -1.75
CA ALA A 316 -1.55 18.35 -0.59
C ALA A 316 -1.88 19.85 -0.76
N PRO A 317 -3.11 20.23 -1.13
CA PRO A 317 -3.47 21.63 -1.38
C PRO A 317 -3.42 22.49 -0.12
N ASP A 318 -3.73 21.93 1.06
CA ASP A 318 -3.68 22.67 2.32
C ASP A 318 -2.22 22.96 2.73
N LEU A 319 -1.28 22.04 2.51
CA LEU A 319 0.15 22.27 2.75
C LEU A 319 0.68 23.41 1.87
N SER A 320 0.35 23.39 0.57
CA SER A 320 0.70 24.48 -0.38
C SER A 320 0.11 25.83 0.04
N LYS A 321 -1.16 25.83 0.47
CA LYS A 321 -1.85 27.02 0.98
C LYS A 321 -1.19 27.53 2.26
N GLY A 322 -0.82 26.64 3.16
CA GLY A 322 -0.14 26.97 4.41
C GLY A 322 1.19 27.68 4.18
N LYS A 323 2.01 27.20 3.25
CA LYS A 323 3.27 27.87 2.84
C LYS A 323 3.00 29.28 2.30
N LYS A 324 2.02 29.44 1.42
CA LYS A 324 1.64 30.76 0.88
C LYS A 324 1.20 31.73 1.98
N LEU A 325 0.37 31.30 2.90
CA LEU A 325 -0.11 32.13 4.03
C LEU A 325 1.04 32.48 4.98
N PHE A 326 1.91 31.52 5.32
CA PHE A 326 3.07 31.73 6.19
C PHE A 326 3.97 32.86 5.67
N VAL A 327 4.23 32.88 4.36
CA VAL A 327 5.02 33.95 3.73
C VAL A 327 4.23 35.24 3.64
N LYS A 328 2.97 35.19 3.14
CA LYS A 328 2.16 36.38 2.90
C LYS A 328 1.89 37.19 4.19
N LEU A 329 1.69 36.49 5.30
CA LEU A 329 1.40 37.14 6.59
C LEU A 329 2.66 37.52 7.38
N GLY A 330 3.85 37.33 6.80
CA GLY A 330 5.12 37.76 7.37
C GLY A 330 5.56 36.96 8.61
N CYS A 331 5.09 35.72 8.81
CA CYS A 331 5.48 34.90 9.95
C CYS A 331 7.02 34.77 10.11
N PRO A 332 7.82 34.65 9.00
CA PRO A 332 9.28 34.62 9.08
C PRO A 332 9.92 35.91 9.60
N GLY A 333 9.17 37.03 9.60
CA GLY A 333 9.64 38.29 10.20
C GLY A 333 9.82 38.21 11.71
N CYS A 334 8.98 37.41 12.37
CA CYS A 334 9.03 37.23 13.83
C CYS A 334 9.58 35.86 14.26
N HIS A 335 9.48 34.85 13.43
CA HIS A 335 9.86 33.47 13.74
C HIS A 335 11.05 33.01 12.91
N LEU A 336 11.97 32.30 13.58
CA LEU A 336 13.02 31.53 12.89
C LEU A 336 12.40 30.28 12.28
N ALA A 337 12.54 30.10 10.98
CA ALA A 337 12.02 28.95 10.26
C ALA A 337 13.01 28.51 9.17
N ASP A 338 12.98 27.23 8.80
CA ASP A 338 13.84 26.67 7.76
C ASP A 338 13.59 27.34 6.39
N GLY A 339 14.66 27.62 5.67
CA GLY A 339 14.59 28.30 4.37
C GLY A 339 14.39 29.82 4.43
N TYR A 340 14.42 30.43 5.62
CA TYR A 340 14.32 31.87 5.83
C TYR A 340 15.54 32.40 6.61
N SER A 341 15.65 33.75 6.73
CA SER A 341 16.76 34.40 7.45
C SER A 341 16.96 33.81 8.85
N GLN A 342 18.21 33.48 9.18
CA GLN A 342 18.62 32.85 10.43
C GLN A 342 18.96 33.87 11.54
N GLU A 343 18.70 35.17 11.32
CA GLU A 343 18.90 36.20 12.33
C GLU A 343 17.99 35.98 13.56
N SER A 344 18.43 36.49 14.72
CA SER A 344 17.66 36.42 15.95
C SER A 344 16.27 37.05 15.80
N LYS A 345 15.25 36.33 16.19
CA LYS A 345 13.83 36.72 16.06
C LYS A 345 13.19 36.93 17.42
N VAL A 346 12.14 37.75 17.45
CA VAL A 346 11.38 38.04 18.71
C VAL A 346 10.45 36.91 19.10
N GLY A 347 9.99 36.10 18.16
CA GLY A 347 9.17 34.89 18.39
C GLY A 347 10.04 33.67 18.62
N PRO A 348 9.44 32.58 19.20
CA PRO A 348 10.15 31.33 19.35
C PRO A 348 10.51 30.71 17.98
N ALA A 349 11.64 30.01 17.93
CA ALA A 349 12.04 29.27 16.74
C ALA A 349 11.03 28.16 16.41
N LEU A 350 10.69 28.02 15.13
CA LEU A 350 9.76 27.03 14.62
C LEU A 350 10.46 25.82 13.99
N LEU A 351 11.81 25.81 13.95
CA LEU A 351 12.63 24.77 13.33
C LEU A 351 12.32 23.36 13.87
N ARG A 352 11.90 23.25 15.14
CA ARG A 352 11.64 21.98 15.82
C ARG A 352 10.22 21.90 16.41
N VAL A 353 9.28 22.67 15.83
CA VAL A 353 7.95 22.79 16.41
C VAL A 353 7.19 21.46 16.41
N ALA A 354 7.37 20.62 15.38
CA ALA A 354 6.71 19.32 15.28
C ALA A 354 7.14 18.32 16.37
N SER A 355 8.41 18.33 16.78
CA SER A 355 8.88 17.48 17.88
C SER A 355 8.48 17.99 19.25
N LYS A 356 8.19 19.29 19.36
CA LYS A 356 7.90 19.95 20.63
C LYS A 356 6.44 19.94 21.03
N VAL A 357 5.54 20.26 20.10
CA VAL A 357 4.14 20.53 20.45
C VAL A 357 3.17 19.58 19.77
N ASN A 358 2.04 19.35 20.44
CA ASN A 358 0.95 18.56 19.87
C ASN A 358 0.32 19.29 18.67
N PRO A 359 0.09 18.60 17.52
CA PRO A 359 -0.51 19.20 16.34
C PRO A 359 -1.84 19.91 16.57
N SER A 360 -2.70 19.30 17.40
CA SER A 360 -4.00 19.88 17.76
C SER A 360 -3.87 21.16 18.61
N TRP A 361 -2.84 21.22 19.48
CA TRP A 361 -2.54 22.45 20.21
C TRP A 361 -2.00 23.52 19.27
N LEU A 362 -1.08 23.17 18.36
CA LEU A 362 -0.52 24.13 17.39
C LEU A 362 -1.62 24.76 16.52
N TYR A 363 -2.57 23.94 16.06
CA TYR A 363 -3.74 24.43 15.35
C TYR A 363 -4.55 25.46 16.17
N ARG A 364 -4.89 25.13 17.42
CA ARG A 364 -5.64 26.05 18.29
C ARG A 364 -4.87 27.32 18.59
N TRP A 365 -3.55 27.22 18.75
CA TRP A 365 -2.68 28.37 18.97
C TRP A 365 -2.64 29.28 17.72
N VAL A 366 -2.39 28.74 16.55
CA VAL A 366 -2.36 29.50 15.29
C VAL A 366 -3.69 30.19 15.04
N LYS A 367 -4.81 29.52 15.33
CA LYS A 367 -6.16 30.03 15.12
C LYS A 367 -6.51 31.18 16.08
N LYS A 368 -6.21 31.02 17.37
CA LYS A 368 -6.60 31.97 18.44
C LYS A 368 -5.57 32.00 19.56
N PRO A 369 -4.39 32.64 19.34
CA PRO A 369 -3.27 32.58 20.31
C PRO A 369 -3.64 33.20 21.67
N ARG A 370 -4.44 34.27 21.67
CA ARG A 370 -4.87 34.94 22.90
C ARG A 370 -5.86 34.15 23.75
N LYS A 371 -6.54 33.16 23.18
CA LYS A 371 -7.39 32.26 23.96
C LYS A 371 -6.56 31.39 24.92
N TYR A 372 -5.36 30.99 24.49
CA TYR A 372 -4.42 30.21 25.30
C TYR A 372 -3.56 31.10 26.22
N LEU A 373 -2.99 32.16 25.67
CA LEU A 373 -2.18 33.13 26.41
C LEU A 373 -2.67 34.56 26.11
N PRO A 374 -3.51 35.15 27.00
CA PRO A 374 -4.14 36.44 26.75
C PRO A 374 -3.18 37.62 26.48
N LYS A 375 -1.98 37.56 27.09
CA LYS A 375 -0.93 38.59 26.97
C LYS A 375 0.13 38.27 25.91
N THR A 376 -0.12 37.30 25.03
CA THR A 376 0.84 36.96 23.96
C THR A 376 1.10 38.13 23.00
N ARG A 377 2.36 38.28 22.58
CA ARG A 377 2.75 39.24 21.53
C ARG A 377 2.40 38.75 20.13
N MET A 378 2.10 37.44 19.96
CA MET A 378 1.69 36.90 18.67
C MET A 378 0.34 37.51 18.26
N PRO A 379 0.26 38.11 17.06
CA PRO A 379 -1.01 38.66 16.56
C PRO A 379 -2.08 37.60 16.39
N ASP A 380 -3.34 38.00 16.52
CA ASP A 380 -4.45 37.21 16.02
C ASP A 380 -4.66 37.55 14.53
N PHE A 381 -4.38 36.59 13.67
CA PHE A 381 -4.47 36.77 12.21
C PHE A 381 -5.90 36.61 11.67
N GLY A 382 -6.89 36.33 12.53
CA GLY A 382 -8.28 36.11 12.13
C GLY A 382 -8.51 34.88 11.26
N PHE A 383 -7.69 33.86 11.40
CA PHE A 383 -7.79 32.65 10.60
C PHE A 383 -9.14 31.94 10.77
N ASN A 384 -9.78 31.55 9.67
CA ASN A 384 -10.79 30.50 9.66
C ASN A 384 -10.14 29.13 9.87
N ASP A 385 -10.97 28.08 10.02
CA ASP A 385 -10.47 26.72 10.28
C ASP A 385 -9.57 26.20 9.18
N LYS A 386 -9.92 26.45 7.91
CA LYS A 386 -9.14 25.99 6.75
C LYS A 386 -7.75 26.62 6.69
N ASP A 387 -7.66 27.93 7.00
CA ASP A 387 -6.40 28.66 6.97
C ASP A 387 -5.50 28.29 8.15
N ALA A 388 -6.09 28.17 9.35
CA ALA A 388 -5.35 27.74 10.53
C ALA A 388 -4.79 26.31 10.36
N LEU A 389 -5.57 25.40 9.83
CA LEU A 389 -5.14 24.04 9.52
C LEU A 389 -4.03 24.02 8.47
N ALA A 390 -4.16 24.83 7.42
CA ALA A 390 -3.15 24.91 6.36
C ALA A 390 -1.80 25.42 6.90
N VAL A 391 -1.80 26.51 7.69
CA VAL A 391 -0.57 27.02 8.32
C VAL A 391 0.01 26.00 9.29
N THR A 392 -0.82 25.31 10.06
CA THR A 392 -0.36 24.26 10.98
C THR A 392 0.30 23.11 10.23
N ALA A 393 -0.31 22.62 9.16
CA ALA A 393 0.27 21.57 8.31
C ALA A 393 1.62 21.97 7.73
N TYR A 394 1.74 23.23 7.27
CA TYR A 394 3.00 23.76 6.77
C TYR A 394 4.08 23.83 7.86
N LEU A 395 3.75 24.32 9.06
CA LEU A 395 4.69 24.39 10.17
C LEU A 395 5.19 22.99 10.61
N LEU A 396 4.30 22.02 10.67
CA LEU A 396 4.67 20.64 10.96
C LEU A 396 5.55 20.03 9.86
N ALA A 397 5.26 20.33 8.59
CA ALA A 397 6.05 19.88 7.44
C ALA A 397 7.45 20.50 7.40
N SER A 398 7.57 21.78 7.77
CA SER A 398 8.82 22.54 7.73
C SER A 398 9.69 22.35 8.97
N SER A 399 9.25 21.56 9.94
CA SER A 399 10.00 21.27 11.15
C SER A 399 11.11 20.26 10.90
N ASP A 400 12.28 20.48 11.51
CA ASP A 400 13.39 19.53 11.50
C ASP A 400 12.96 18.23 12.21
N LYS A 401 12.85 17.16 11.45
CA LYS A 401 12.49 15.82 11.92
C LYS A 401 13.72 14.94 12.22
N ALA A 402 14.89 15.35 11.75
CA ALA A 402 16.14 14.66 12.00
C ALA A 402 16.73 14.97 13.39
N TYR A 403 16.00 15.73 14.20
CA TYR A 403 16.41 16.07 15.54
C TYR A 403 16.62 14.83 16.40
N LYS A 404 17.88 14.54 16.74
CA LYS A 404 18.23 13.40 17.58
C LYS A 404 18.18 13.81 19.06
N PRO A 405 17.49 13.03 19.89
CA PRO A 405 17.53 13.24 21.33
C PRO A 405 18.92 12.91 21.91
N LEU A 406 19.31 13.58 22.99
CA LEU A 406 20.57 13.28 23.71
C LEU A 406 20.52 11.92 24.40
N TYR A 407 19.35 11.49 24.83
CA TYR A 407 19.10 10.23 25.53
C TYR A 407 17.67 9.78 25.29
N GLU A 408 17.41 8.49 25.53
CA GLU A 408 16.06 7.96 25.46
C GLU A 408 15.23 8.41 26.66
N PHE A 409 14.00 8.80 26.40
CA PHE A 409 13.02 9.12 27.43
C PHE A 409 12.31 7.84 27.88
N SER A 410 12.33 7.55 29.16
CA SER A 410 11.51 6.52 29.79
C SER A 410 10.43 7.14 30.65
N ALA A 411 9.26 6.50 30.71
CA ALA A 411 8.17 6.96 31.58
C ALA A 411 8.64 7.02 33.04
N GLY A 412 8.36 8.14 33.68
CA GLY A 412 8.74 8.37 35.10
C GLY A 412 7.60 8.05 36.08
N ASP A 413 7.94 7.98 37.33
CA ASP A 413 6.99 7.89 38.45
C ASP A 413 6.45 9.30 38.80
N ALA A 414 5.12 9.51 38.63
CA ALA A 414 4.48 10.79 38.88
C ALA A 414 4.57 11.27 40.32
N GLU A 415 4.51 10.38 41.32
CA GLU A 415 4.61 10.73 42.73
C GLU A 415 6.04 11.17 43.08
N ASN A 416 7.04 10.46 42.56
CA ASN A 416 8.43 10.86 42.70
C ASN A 416 8.69 12.18 41.94
N GLY A 417 8.15 12.33 40.75
CA GLY A 417 8.23 13.57 39.96
C GLY A 417 7.66 14.77 40.71
N LYS A 418 6.54 14.62 41.43
CA LYS A 418 5.98 15.65 42.29
C LYS A 418 6.93 16.03 43.40
N LYS A 419 7.51 15.05 44.12
CA LYS A 419 8.48 15.30 45.16
C LYS A 419 9.71 16.06 44.66
N GLN A 420 10.22 15.68 43.47
CA GLN A 420 11.33 16.37 42.82
C GLN A 420 10.96 17.79 42.40
N PHE A 421 9.77 18.02 41.84
CA PHE A 421 9.29 19.33 41.47
C PHE A 421 9.22 20.31 42.64
N GLU A 422 8.82 19.80 43.82
CA GLU A 422 8.75 20.56 45.06
C GLU A 422 10.17 20.76 45.68
N SER A 423 10.99 19.70 45.76
CA SER A 423 12.30 19.75 46.46
C SER A 423 13.35 20.54 45.67
N VAL A 424 13.34 20.47 44.34
CA VAL A 424 14.23 21.26 43.47
C VAL A 424 13.80 22.73 43.43
N GLY A 425 12.56 23.05 43.83
CA GLY A 425 12.09 24.42 43.89
C GLY A 425 11.57 24.96 42.54
N CYS A 426 11.08 24.12 41.65
CA CYS A 426 10.51 24.56 40.37
C CYS A 426 9.37 25.58 40.55
N GLN A 427 8.65 25.50 41.68
CA GLN A 427 7.57 26.44 42.04
C GLN A 427 8.07 27.87 42.31
N ALA A 428 9.36 28.08 42.57
CA ALA A 428 9.91 29.42 42.73
C ALA A 428 9.88 30.25 41.44
N CYS A 429 9.71 29.57 40.27
CA CYS A 429 9.62 30.22 38.98
C CYS A 429 8.33 29.91 38.24
N HIS A 430 7.77 28.71 38.40
CA HIS A 430 6.66 28.21 37.63
C HIS A 430 5.37 28.07 38.45
N GLN A 431 4.25 28.43 37.83
CA GLN A 431 2.94 28.09 38.37
C GLN A 431 2.47 26.71 37.90
N LEU A 432 1.84 25.96 38.81
CA LEU A 432 1.16 24.70 38.56
C LEU A 432 -0.17 24.70 39.32
N ASN A 433 -1.28 24.69 38.62
CA ASN A 433 -2.64 24.74 39.18
C ASN A 433 -2.85 25.91 40.19
N GLY A 434 -2.35 27.07 39.81
CA GLY A 434 -2.45 28.30 40.61
C GLY A 434 -1.51 28.38 41.81
N LYS A 435 -0.59 27.42 41.99
CA LYS A 435 0.44 27.44 43.03
C LYS A 435 1.80 27.75 42.40
N GLY A 436 2.66 28.50 43.12
CA GLY A 436 3.98 28.90 42.65
C GLY A 436 4.02 30.30 42.03
N GLU A 437 5.21 30.73 41.60
CA GLU A 437 5.49 32.06 41.10
C GLU A 437 5.35 32.15 39.56
N ALA A 438 5.08 33.34 39.02
CA ALA A 438 4.81 33.57 37.59
C ALA A 438 6.03 34.14 36.83
N PHE A 439 7.25 33.83 37.26
CA PHE A 439 8.48 34.25 36.57
C PHE A 439 8.72 33.39 35.28
N GLY A 440 8.41 32.09 35.37
CA GLY A 440 8.45 31.15 34.27
C GLY A 440 7.04 30.93 33.66
N PRO A 441 6.96 30.16 32.57
CA PRO A 441 5.68 29.75 31.99
C PRO A 441 4.81 28.98 32.99
N ASP A 442 3.49 29.23 32.95
CA ASP A 442 2.53 28.40 33.69
C ASP A 442 2.47 26.99 33.07
N LEU A 443 2.67 25.99 33.93
CA LEU A 443 2.74 24.56 33.57
C LEU A 443 1.38 23.85 33.74
N SER A 444 0.34 24.52 34.22
CA SER A 444 -0.98 23.90 34.51
C SER A 444 -1.59 23.17 33.32
N ASN A 445 -1.31 23.64 32.10
CA ASN A 445 -1.84 23.07 30.87
C ASN A 445 -0.72 22.53 29.96
N ILE A 446 0.44 22.20 30.50
CA ILE A 446 1.62 21.86 29.70
C ILE A 446 1.41 20.59 28.87
N ALA A 447 0.72 19.58 29.42
CA ALA A 447 0.44 18.31 28.76
C ALA A 447 -0.39 18.49 27.47
N SER A 448 -1.30 19.46 27.43
CA SER A 448 -2.05 19.75 26.21
C SER A 448 -1.21 20.41 25.11
N LYS A 449 -0.06 20.99 25.47
CA LYS A 449 0.80 21.79 24.59
C LYS A 449 1.97 20.99 24.03
N VAL A 450 2.73 20.32 24.89
CA VAL A 450 3.98 19.68 24.50
C VAL A 450 3.88 18.17 24.53
N ASN A 451 4.69 17.53 23.71
CA ASN A 451 4.85 16.09 23.71
C ASN A 451 5.58 15.66 24.99
N ALA A 452 5.14 14.57 25.62
CA ALA A 452 5.73 14.08 26.88
C ALA A 452 7.22 13.74 26.73
N ASP A 453 7.58 13.09 25.62
CA ASP A 453 8.97 12.79 25.27
C ASP A 453 9.83 14.07 25.21
N TRP A 454 9.37 15.08 24.49
CA TRP A 454 10.07 16.36 24.42
C TRP A 454 10.22 17.02 25.80
N MET A 455 9.16 16.96 26.60
CA MET A 455 9.17 17.55 27.95
C MET A 455 10.21 16.90 28.85
N GLY A 456 10.27 15.57 28.89
CA GLY A 456 11.24 14.82 29.66
C GLY A 456 12.68 15.14 29.28
N ARG A 457 12.96 15.17 27.99
CA ARG A 457 14.28 15.53 27.45
C ARG A 457 14.65 16.99 27.74
N TYR A 458 13.68 17.89 27.62
CA TYR A 458 13.90 19.31 27.91
C TYR A 458 14.25 19.53 29.40
N VAL A 459 13.53 18.87 30.30
CA VAL A 459 13.84 18.97 31.76
C VAL A 459 15.22 18.41 32.06
N GLY A 460 15.63 17.33 31.43
CA GLY A 460 16.95 16.73 31.62
C GLY A 460 18.11 17.56 31.05
N SER A 461 17.91 18.34 29.96
CA SER A 461 18.95 19.17 29.36
C SER A 461 18.35 20.40 28.63
N PRO A 462 17.92 21.42 29.41
CA PRO A 462 17.21 22.58 28.84
C PRO A 462 18.04 23.36 27.82
N THR A 463 19.34 23.55 28.06
CA THR A 463 20.25 24.33 27.22
C THR A 463 20.50 23.70 25.85
N HIS A 464 20.43 22.38 25.76
CA HIS A 464 20.52 21.67 24.49
C HIS A 464 19.31 21.97 23.57
N TYR A 465 18.14 22.15 24.16
CA TYR A 465 16.90 22.39 23.44
C TYR A 465 16.57 23.88 23.26
N ASN A 466 17.17 24.72 24.08
CA ASN A 466 17.04 26.16 24.03
C ASN A 466 18.31 26.81 24.61
N ASP A 467 19.15 27.31 23.74
CA ASP A 467 20.42 27.99 24.07
C ASP A 467 20.24 29.22 25.00
N LYS A 468 19.01 29.76 25.04
CA LYS A 468 18.62 30.86 25.93
C LYS A 468 18.01 30.39 27.25
N SER A 469 17.92 29.08 27.48
CA SER A 469 17.48 28.54 28.80
C SER A 469 18.60 28.73 29.82
N LYS A 470 18.23 29.28 30.97
CA LYS A 470 19.16 29.51 32.07
C LYS A 470 18.98 28.40 33.13
#